data_d0ef0d4baae53e7c077856388bc2e4cb
#
_entry.id   d0ef0d4baae53e7c077856388bc2e4cb
#
_cell.length_a   1.000
_cell.length_b   1.000
_cell.length_c   1.000
_cell.angle_alpha   90.00
_cell.angle_beta   90.00
_cell.angle_gamma   90.00
#
_symmetry.space_group_name_H-M   'P 1'
#
loop_
_entity.id
_entity.type
_entity.pdbx_description
1 polymer ?
#
loop_
_entity_poly.entity_id
_entity_poly.type
_entity_poly.pdbx_seq_one_letter_code
_entity_poly.pdbx_strand_id
1 'polypeptide(L)'
;RDAAMSVLSELPFLIPYSPEATYLLWIDARNLPVEDPHKFFEEYGIGLSDGRDFDAPGFLRLNLGCSRALLMQALSRMSDAVMGIAKQ
;
A
#
# COMPACT_ATOMS: atom_id res chain seq x y z
N ARG A 1 -8.39 10.07 2.01
CA ARG A 1 -7.88 9.31 3.17
C ARG A 1 -8.81 8.19 3.59
N ASP A 2 -10.08 8.51 3.80
CA ASP A 2 -11.04 7.51 4.30
C ASP A 2 -11.25 6.38 3.30
N ALA A 3 -11.30 6.69 2.00
CA ALA A 3 -11.43 5.67 0.96
C ALA A 3 -10.21 4.74 0.95
N ALA A 4 -9.01 5.30 1.07
CA ALA A 4 -7.78 4.50 1.09
C ALA A 4 -7.73 3.61 2.33
N MET A 5 -8.03 4.17 3.51
CA MET A 5 -8.06 3.39 4.75
C MET A 5 -9.07 2.25 4.66
N SER A 6 -10.25 2.53 4.11
CA SER A 6 -11.31 1.53 4.00
C SER A 6 -10.88 0.37 3.10
N VAL A 7 -10.34 0.67 1.93
CA VAL A 7 -9.90 -0.37 0.99
C VAL A 7 -8.76 -1.19 1.59
N LEU A 8 -7.73 -0.50 2.09
CA LEU A 8 -6.54 -1.19 2.59
C LEU A 8 -6.81 -2.01 3.85
N SER A 9 -7.73 -1.55 4.71
CA SER A 9 -8.09 -2.28 5.93
C SER A 9 -8.77 -3.61 5.64
N GLU A 10 -9.40 -3.75 4.48
CA GLU A 10 -10.06 -4.98 4.08
C GLU A 10 -9.14 -5.97 3.39
N LEU A 11 -7.93 -5.53 3.01
CA LEU A 11 -6.98 -6.41 2.34
C LEU A 11 -6.19 -7.25 3.34
N PRO A 12 -5.97 -8.53 3.04
CA PRO A 12 -5.13 -9.36 3.90
C PRO A 12 -3.67 -8.90 3.83
N PHE A 13 -2.90 -9.18 4.86
CA PHE A 13 -1.46 -8.96 4.93
C PHE A 13 -1.01 -7.51 5.08
N LEU A 14 -1.91 -6.52 4.93
CA LEU A 14 -1.57 -5.11 5.01
C LEU A 14 -2.25 -4.47 6.21
N ILE A 15 -1.52 -3.62 6.90
CA ILE A 15 -2.07 -2.86 8.02
C ILE A 15 -1.80 -1.38 7.75
N PRO A 16 -2.84 -0.59 7.39
CA PRO A 16 -2.64 0.82 7.11
C PRO A 16 -2.62 1.67 8.38
N TYR A 17 -1.80 2.71 8.36
CA TYR A 17 -1.73 3.71 9.42
C TYR A 17 -1.86 5.09 8.79
N SER A 18 -2.68 5.94 9.38
CA SER A 18 -2.86 7.30 8.90
C SER A 18 -2.48 8.29 9.99
N PRO A 19 -1.25 8.83 9.94
CA PRO A 19 -0.88 9.91 10.85
C PRO A 19 -1.79 11.11 10.64
N GLU A 20 -2.11 11.82 11.70
CA GLU A 20 -2.97 13.00 11.63
C GLU A 20 -2.36 14.08 10.74
N ALA A 21 -3.22 14.81 10.05
CA ALA A 21 -2.90 16.01 9.29
C ALA A 21 -1.85 15.82 8.22
N THR A 22 -1.74 14.62 7.63
CA THR A 22 -0.80 14.39 6.54
C THR A 22 -1.52 13.86 5.30
N TYR A 23 -0.85 14.02 4.15
CA TYR A 23 -1.30 13.42 2.89
C TYR A 23 -0.60 12.10 2.63
N LEU A 24 -0.07 11.50 3.68
CA LEU A 24 0.65 10.24 3.60
C LEU A 24 -0.06 9.18 4.40
N LEU A 25 -0.03 7.97 3.88
CA LEU A 25 -0.58 6.81 4.57
C LEU A 25 0.52 5.74 4.61
N TRP A 26 0.81 5.25 5.81
CA TRP A 26 1.79 4.19 5.98
C TRP A 26 1.10 2.84 5.94
N ILE A 27 1.75 1.88 5.33
CA ILE A 27 1.23 0.52 5.20
C ILE A 27 2.27 -0.44 5.77
N ASP A 28 1.89 -1.18 6.80
CA ASP A 28 2.72 -2.26 7.32
C ASP A 28 2.48 -3.49 6.43
N ALA A 29 3.45 -3.82 5.61
CA ALA A 29 3.37 -4.92 4.65
C ALA A 29 4.24 -6.11 5.07
N ARG A 30 4.65 -6.16 6.34
CA ARG A 30 5.54 -7.23 6.81
C ARG A 30 4.91 -8.61 6.77
N ASN A 31 3.58 -8.68 6.83
CA ASN A 31 2.85 -9.96 6.77
C ASN A 31 2.58 -10.43 5.34
N LEU A 32 2.90 -9.60 4.34
CA LEU A 32 2.74 -9.99 2.95
C LEU A 32 3.77 -11.06 2.62
N PRO A 33 3.35 -12.24 2.09
CA PRO A 33 4.26 -13.36 1.87
C PRO A 33 5.10 -13.19 0.60
N VAL A 34 5.84 -12.09 0.54
CA VAL A 34 6.77 -11.80 -0.53
C VAL A 34 8.06 -11.27 0.09
N GLU A 35 9.16 -11.45 -0.63
CA GLU A 35 10.46 -11.07 -0.13
C GLU A 35 10.63 -9.55 -0.07
N ASP A 36 10.11 -8.84 -1.08
CA ASP A 36 10.25 -7.39 -1.18
C ASP A 36 8.90 -6.78 -1.55
N PRO A 37 8.13 -6.30 -0.57
CA PRO A 37 6.81 -5.71 -0.83
C PRO A 37 6.83 -4.53 -1.80
N HIS A 38 7.83 -3.66 -1.70
CA HIS A 38 7.95 -2.51 -2.59
C HIS A 38 8.06 -2.96 -4.04
N LYS A 39 8.97 -3.90 -4.30
CA LYS A 39 9.18 -4.44 -5.65
C LYS A 39 7.94 -5.17 -6.15
N PHE A 40 7.28 -5.90 -5.25
CA PHE A 40 6.07 -6.63 -5.60
C PHE A 40 5.01 -5.70 -6.18
N PHE A 41 4.73 -4.58 -5.48
CA PHE A 41 3.75 -3.62 -5.96
C PHE A 41 4.23 -2.83 -7.17
N GLU A 42 5.54 -2.56 -7.26
CA GLU A 42 6.10 -1.88 -8.42
C GLU A 42 5.86 -2.68 -9.70
N GLU A 43 5.94 -4.00 -9.63
CA GLU A 43 5.67 -4.88 -10.77
C GLU A 43 4.22 -4.81 -11.24
N TYR A 44 3.31 -4.34 -10.37
CA TYR A 44 1.92 -4.11 -10.72
C TYR A 44 1.66 -2.66 -11.15
N GLY A 45 2.73 -1.88 -11.33
CA GLY A 45 2.62 -0.49 -11.75
C GLY A 45 2.20 0.47 -10.65
N ILE A 46 2.46 0.10 -9.40
CA ILE A 46 2.07 0.92 -8.25
C ILE A 46 3.30 1.59 -7.66
N GLY A 47 3.32 2.92 -7.70
CA GLY A 47 4.43 3.70 -7.16
C GLY A 47 4.22 4.05 -5.70
N LEU A 48 4.85 3.28 -4.81
CA LEU A 48 4.85 3.53 -3.38
C LEU A 48 6.28 3.89 -2.95
N SER A 49 6.39 4.68 -1.89
CA SER A 49 7.71 4.92 -1.30
C SER A 49 8.12 3.73 -0.44
N ASP A 50 9.37 3.33 -0.57
CA ASP A 50 9.92 2.20 0.18
C ASP A 50 10.27 2.64 1.60
N GLY A 51 9.77 1.93 2.59
CA GLY A 51 10.05 2.24 3.99
C GLY A 51 11.54 2.12 4.35
N ARG A 52 12.31 1.35 3.58
CA ARG A 52 13.75 1.23 3.81
C ARG A 52 14.46 2.58 3.74
N ASP A 53 13.92 3.50 2.94
CA ASP A 53 14.46 4.87 2.82
C ASP A 53 14.23 5.70 4.09
N PHE A 54 13.41 5.20 5.00
CA PHE A 54 13.02 5.88 6.24
C PHE A 54 13.28 5.00 7.47
N ASP A 55 14.22 4.06 7.36
CA ASP A 55 14.55 3.12 8.43
C ASP A 55 13.38 2.25 8.89
N ALA A 56 12.45 1.97 7.98
CA ALA A 56 11.28 1.15 8.27
C ALA A 56 11.10 0.05 7.22
N PRO A 57 12.00 -0.94 7.18
CA PRO A 57 11.89 -2.02 6.21
C PRO A 57 10.58 -2.80 6.36
N GLY A 58 9.97 -3.14 5.24
CA GLY A 58 8.67 -3.84 5.24
C GLY A 58 7.48 -2.91 5.30
N PHE A 59 7.71 -1.60 5.48
CA PHE A 59 6.65 -0.60 5.42
C PHE A 59 6.68 0.11 4.07
N LEU A 60 5.52 0.57 3.63
CA LEU A 60 5.35 1.31 2.38
C LEU A 60 4.60 2.59 2.68
N ARG A 61 4.82 3.60 1.84
CA ARG A 61 4.16 4.89 2.02
C ARG A 61 3.38 5.26 0.77
N LEU A 62 2.09 5.51 0.93
CA LEU A 62 1.19 5.92 -0.14
C LEU A 62 0.94 7.42 -0.02
N ASN A 63 1.18 8.16 -1.11
CA ASN A 63 0.91 9.58 -1.17
C ASN A 63 -0.55 9.82 -1.52
N LEU A 64 -1.30 10.46 -0.63
CA LEU A 64 -2.72 10.75 -0.83
C LEU A 64 -2.95 12.09 -1.53
N GLY A 65 -1.88 12.84 -1.83
CA GLY A 65 -1.97 14.14 -2.49
C GLY A 65 -2.13 14.10 -4.00
N CYS A 66 -2.20 12.90 -4.58
CA CYS A 66 -2.45 12.75 -6.01
C CYS A 66 -3.95 12.90 -6.33
N SER A 67 -4.30 12.92 -7.62
CA SER A 67 -5.70 13.01 -8.01
C SER A 67 -6.48 11.79 -7.50
N ARG A 68 -7.79 12.00 -7.27
CA ARG A 68 -8.66 10.91 -6.81
C ARG A 68 -8.63 9.74 -7.80
N ALA A 69 -8.63 10.04 -9.12
CA ALA A 69 -8.61 9.00 -10.13
C ALA A 69 -7.34 8.13 -10.04
N LEU A 70 -6.19 8.76 -9.87
CA LEU A 70 -4.92 8.03 -9.74
C LEU A 70 -4.88 7.23 -8.44
N LEU A 71 -5.38 7.81 -7.36
CA LEU A 71 -5.43 7.12 -6.08
C LEU A 71 -6.31 5.88 -6.16
N MET A 72 -7.51 6.00 -6.73
CA MET A 72 -8.43 4.87 -6.85
C MET A 72 -7.87 3.78 -7.76
N GLN A 73 -7.15 4.17 -8.82
CA GLN A 73 -6.50 3.20 -9.69
C GLN A 73 -5.42 2.43 -8.93
N ALA A 74 -4.61 3.12 -8.13
CA ALA A 74 -3.56 2.48 -7.33
C ALA A 74 -4.17 1.50 -6.33
N LEU A 75 -5.24 1.91 -5.63
CA LEU A 75 -5.91 1.04 -4.66
C LEU A 75 -6.49 -0.21 -5.32
N SER A 76 -7.08 -0.05 -6.50
CA SER A 76 -7.63 -1.17 -7.25
C SER A 76 -6.54 -2.17 -7.63
N ARG A 77 -5.40 -1.67 -8.10
CA ARG A 77 -4.25 -2.53 -8.45
C ARG A 77 -3.67 -3.23 -7.24
N MET A 78 -3.60 -2.52 -6.10
CA MET A 78 -3.12 -3.12 -4.85
C MET A 78 -4.04 -4.25 -4.42
N SER A 79 -5.35 -4.02 -4.51
CA SER A 79 -6.34 -5.03 -4.18
C SER A 79 -6.16 -6.27 -5.05
N ASP A 80 -6.05 -6.09 -6.36
CA ASP A 80 -5.86 -7.20 -7.30
C ASP A 80 -4.58 -7.99 -7.00
N ALA A 81 -3.49 -7.28 -6.72
CA ALA A 81 -2.20 -7.90 -6.45
C ALA A 81 -2.25 -8.75 -5.16
N VAL A 82 -2.81 -8.19 -4.09
CA VAL A 82 -2.89 -8.85 -2.79
C VAL A 82 -3.85 -10.03 -2.85
N MET A 83 -5.01 -9.86 -3.48
CA MET A 83 -5.99 -10.94 -3.59
C MET A 83 -5.47 -12.07 -4.47
N GLY A 84 -4.62 -11.76 -5.45
CA GLY A 84 -3.94 -12.77 -6.24
C GLY A 84 -3.07 -13.70 -5.40
N ILE A 85 -2.35 -13.15 -4.44
CA ILE A 85 -1.56 -13.95 -3.49
C ILE A 85 -2.47 -14.77 -2.57
N ALA A 86 -3.52 -14.15 -2.06
CA ALA A 86 -4.41 -14.79 -1.09
C ALA A 86 -5.14 -16.01 -1.66
N LYS A 87 -5.26 -16.09 -2.98
CA LYS A 87 -5.93 -17.21 -3.64
C LYS A 87 -5.01 -18.40 -3.95
N GLN A 88 -3.72 -18.24 -3.71
CA GLN A 88 -2.75 -19.31 -3.98
C GLN A 88 -2.72 -20.37 -2.88
#